data_18036bb2d80af4026d68eabbd68f8334
#
_entry.id   18036bb2d80af4026d68eabbd68f8334
#
_cell.length_a   1.000
_cell.length_b   1.000
_cell.length_c   1.000
_cell.angle_alpha   90.00
_cell.angle_beta   90.00
_cell.angle_gamma   90.00
#
_symmetry.space_group_name_H-M   'P 1'
#
loop_
_entity.id
_entity.type
_entity.pdbx_description
1 polymer ?
#
loop_
_entity_poly.entity_id
_entity_poly.type
_entity_poly.pdbx_seq_one_letter_code
_entity_poly.pdbx_strand_id
1 'polypeptide(L)'
;MLETLRNAWKIKEIRNKILFTVFIVLIFRIGSVIPVPYIDVAALKSATESGTTNEFFSYLSILTGGGLEYGAIFAMSVTPYINSSIIVQLLCVAIPALERLSKEGEEGQKKLAQITRYTTIGLALIQGTAYFFYLKNSNYLSVSGGAIIFAAFVIILAFTAGSALVMWLGEQIDVKGIGNGISILLFAGIISRGPQALNTLIAYWNLDKQVAVVGIVVMFLLVIAFIVWMTEAERRIPVQYAKRVVGNKMYGGQNTHIPIKVNMSGVMPIIFASSILMLPTMILSFWKNENHWFYKVLRLFSVQGVFYAVIYFVLIIGFAYFYATIQFNPIEMANNLRKNGGAIPGIRPGKSTSDFISKILSRITLMGAIFLSVIAILPILIGSVGGINISLGGTSVLIMVGVALDTVRNLESQMMMRHYKGFLD
;
A
#
# COMPACT_ATOMS: atom_id res chain seq x y z
N MET A 1 -19.36 -12.09 0.49
CA MET A 1 -17.97 -12.50 0.23
C MET A 1 -17.82 -13.99 -0.11
N LEU A 2 -18.21 -14.93 0.75
CA LEU A 2 -18.08 -16.37 0.44
C LEU A 2 -18.92 -16.80 -0.78
N GLU A 3 -20.13 -16.26 -0.93
CA GLU A 3 -20.97 -16.51 -2.12
C GLU A 3 -20.34 -15.90 -3.38
N THR A 4 -19.77 -14.72 -3.31
CA THR A 4 -19.07 -14.08 -4.41
C THR A 4 -17.90 -14.93 -4.90
N LEU A 5 -17.06 -15.41 -3.97
CA LEU A 5 -15.96 -16.32 -4.29
C LEU A 5 -16.43 -17.63 -4.89
N ARG A 6 -17.50 -18.25 -4.33
CA ARG A 6 -18.09 -19.49 -4.87
C ARG A 6 -18.63 -19.31 -6.28
N ASN A 7 -19.27 -18.18 -6.56
CA ASN A 7 -19.81 -17.86 -7.88
C ASN A 7 -18.69 -17.52 -8.88
N ALA A 8 -17.66 -16.79 -8.43
CA ALA A 8 -16.47 -16.50 -9.23
C ALA A 8 -15.74 -17.79 -9.69
N TRP A 9 -15.69 -18.81 -8.80
CA TRP A 9 -15.05 -20.10 -9.12
C TRP A 9 -15.77 -20.90 -10.21
N LYS A 10 -17.08 -20.69 -10.39
CA LYS A 10 -17.84 -21.34 -11.47
C LYS A 10 -17.52 -20.79 -12.85
N ILE A 11 -17.02 -19.56 -12.94
CA ILE A 11 -16.70 -18.90 -14.21
C ILE A 11 -15.26 -19.25 -14.58
N LYS A 12 -15.05 -20.06 -15.64
CA LYS A 12 -13.74 -20.59 -16.07
C LYS A 12 -12.65 -19.53 -16.21
N GLU A 13 -12.97 -18.37 -16.78
CA GLU A 13 -11.96 -17.32 -17.00
C GLU A 13 -11.55 -16.63 -15.69
N ILE A 14 -12.50 -16.35 -14.78
CA ILE A 14 -12.20 -15.75 -13.46
C ILE A 14 -11.41 -16.76 -12.63
N ARG A 15 -11.77 -18.05 -12.68
CA ARG A 15 -11.02 -19.11 -12.01
C ARG A 15 -9.57 -19.17 -12.51
N ASN A 16 -9.35 -19.07 -13.82
CA ASN A 16 -7.98 -19.07 -14.38
C ASN A 16 -7.17 -17.86 -13.90
N LYS A 17 -7.79 -16.68 -13.79
CA LYS A 17 -7.16 -15.48 -13.25
C LYS A 17 -6.81 -15.63 -11.76
N ILE A 18 -7.73 -16.23 -10.96
CA ILE A 18 -7.45 -16.54 -9.54
C ILE A 18 -6.26 -17.49 -9.43
N LEU A 19 -6.29 -18.60 -10.18
CA LEU A 19 -5.21 -19.59 -10.16
C LEU A 19 -3.87 -18.98 -10.58
N PHE A 20 -3.87 -18.13 -11.61
CA PHE A 20 -2.67 -17.42 -12.04
C PHE A 20 -2.14 -16.48 -10.93
N THR A 21 -3.01 -15.73 -10.26
CA THR A 21 -2.61 -14.87 -9.15
C THR A 21 -2.01 -15.67 -8.00
N VAL A 22 -2.64 -16.77 -7.61
CA VAL A 22 -2.12 -17.68 -6.57
C VAL A 22 -0.77 -18.27 -6.98
N PHE A 23 -0.60 -18.66 -8.23
CA PHE A 23 0.66 -19.18 -8.75
C PHE A 23 1.80 -18.15 -8.65
N ILE A 24 1.54 -16.88 -9.02
CA ILE A 24 2.52 -15.79 -8.88
C ILE A 24 2.86 -15.55 -7.41
N VAL A 25 1.87 -15.56 -6.51
CA VAL A 25 2.10 -15.43 -5.06
C VAL A 25 2.98 -16.56 -4.51
N LEU A 26 2.81 -17.80 -5.00
CA LEU A 26 3.67 -18.93 -4.63
C LEU A 26 5.12 -18.71 -5.09
N ILE A 27 5.34 -18.25 -6.34
CA ILE A 27 6.68 -17.90 -6.83
C ILE A 27 7.31 -16.82 -5.95
N PHE A 28 6.54 -15.77 -5.62
CA PHE A 28 7.00 -14.72 -4.74
C PHE A 28 7.40 -15.25 -3.36
N ARG A 29 6.64 -16.17 -2.79
CA ARG A 29 6.98 -16.78 -1.48
C ARG A 29 8.24 -17.64 -1.53
N ILE A 30 8.42 -18.42 -2.59
CA ILE A 30 9.64 -19.23 -2.80
C ILE A 30 10.86 -18.30 -2.85
N GLY A 31 10.81 -17.24 -3.66
CA GLY A 31 11.93 -16.29 -3.77
C GLY A 31 12.18 -15.46 -2.50
N SER A 32 11.20 -15.33 -1.61
CA SER A 32 11.34 -14.66 -0.30
C SER A 32 12.02 -15.52 0.76
N VAL A 33 12.32 -16.78 0.49
CA VAL A 33 12.99 -17.72 1.41
C VAL A 33 14.39 -18.12 0.92
N ILE A 34 14.67 -18.03 -0.39
CA ILE A 34 15.96 -18.39 -0.98
C ILE A 34 17.01 -17.33 -0.61
N PRO A 35 18.01 -17.66 0.23
CA PRO A 35 19.01 -16.69 0.65
C PRO A 35 19.97 -16.33 -0.48
N VAL A 36 20.45 -15.10 -0.47
CA VAL A 36 21.52 -14.65 -1.36
C VAL A 36 22.87 -15.19 -0.87
N PRO A 37 23.76 -15.68 -1.75
CA PRO A 37 25.09 -16.14 -1.37
C PRO A 37 25.87 -15.08 -0.56
N TYR A 38 26.78 -15.55 0.29
CA TYR A 38 27.67 -14.74 1.12
C TYR A 38 27.01 -14.01 2.30
N ILE A 39 25.72 -14.23 2.60
CA ILE A 39 25.03 -13.72 3.77
C ILE A 39 24.97 -14.81 4.84
N ASP A 40 25.34 -14.48 6.08
CA ASP A 40 25.16 -15.35 7.25
C ASP A 40 23.71 -15.24 7.76
N VAL A 41 22.87 -16.16 7.29
CA VAL A 41 21.44 -16.20 7.64
C VAL A 41 21.24 -16.50 9.13
N ALA A 42 22.11 -17.31 9.76
CA ALA A 42 21.97 -17.68 11.15
C ALA A 42 22.21 -16.47 12.05
N ALA A 43 23.27 -15.70 11.78
CA ALA A 43 23.59 -14.47 12.50
C ALA A 43 22.51 -13.39 12.29
N LEU A 44 21.99 -13.26 11.08
CA LEU A 44 20.95 -12.28 10.76
C LEU A 44 19.62 -12.60 11.47
N LYS A 45 19.22 -13.87 11.50
CA LYS A 45 18.01 -14.34 12.17
C LYS A 45 18.09 -14.18 13.69
N SER A 46 19.21 -14.57 14.30
CA SER A 46 19.43 -14.41 15.74
C SER A 46 19.41 -12.93 16.17
N ALA A 47 19.94 -12.03 15.35
CA ALA A 47 19.89 -10.59 15.61
C ALA A 47 18.46 -10.04 15.55
N THR A 48 17.63 -10.54 14.64
CA THR A 48 16.23 -10.13 14.55
C THR A 48 15.40 -10.66 15.73
N GLU A 49 15.62 -11.89 16.14
CA GLU A 49 14.95 -12.50 17.29
C GLU A 49 15.36 -11.84 18.62
N SER A 50 16.61 -11.43 18.76
CA SER A 50 17.11 -10.71 19.96
C SER A 50 16.74 -9.22 20.00
N GLY A 51 16.09 -8.69 18.98
CA GLY A 51 15.70 -7.28 18.90
C GLY A 51 16.87 -6.29 18.75
N THR A 52 18.07 -6.79 18.40
CA THR A 52 19.26 -5.96 18.18
C THR A 52 19.33 -5.35 16.78
N THR A 53 18.40 -5.71 15.89
CA THR A 53 18.28 -5.09 14.57
C THR A 53 17.74 -3.68 14.67
N ASN A 54 18.22 -2.79 13.77
CA ASN A 54 17.70 -1.42 13.68
C ASN A 54 16.19 -1.42 13.39
N GLU A 55 15.46 -0.49 13.98
CA GLU A 55 14.00 -0.29 13.79
C GLU A 55 13.59 -0.24 12.31
N PHE A 56 14.44 0.37 11.48
CA PHE A 56 14.25 0.42 10.03
C PHE A 56 14.16 -0.97 9.39
N PHE A 57 15.10 -1.86 9.71
CA PHE A 57 15.12 -3.22 9.15
C PHE A 57 13.98 -4.08 9.70
N SER A 58 13.61 -3.90 10.96
CA SER A 58 12.44 -4.57 11.54
C SER A 58 11.16 -4.18 10.83
N TYR A 59 10.98 -2.89 10.53
CA TYR A 59 9.81 -2.40 9.77
C TYR A 59 9.81 -2.93 8.33
N LEU A 60 10.93 -2.86 7.62
CA LEU A 60 11.05 -3.43 6.27
C LEU A 60 10.78 -4.93 6.27
N SER A 61 11.26 -5.65 7.26
CA SER A 61 11.02 -7.09 7.40
C SER A 61 9.54 -7.42 7.50
N ILE A 62 8.73 -6.57 8.15
CA ILE A 62 7.27 -6.73 8.22
C ILE A 62 6.64 -6.58 6.82
N LEU A 63 7.03 -5.56 6.05
CA LEU A 63 6.49 -5.32 4.71
C LEU A 63 6.91 -6.40 3.70
N THR A 64 8.10 -6.95 3.86
CA THR A 64 8.65 -7.97 2.95
C THR A 64 8.26 -9.41 3.32
N GLY A 65 7.49 -9.57 4.42
CA GLY A 65 7.06 -10.88 4.90
C GLY A 65 8.19 -11.75 5.42
N GLY A 66 9.25 -11.15 6.01
CA GLY A 66 10.39 -11.85 6.57
C GLY A 66 11.55 -12.08 5.61
N GLY A 67 11.42 -11.72 4.34
CA GLY A 67 12.48 -11.93 3.35
C GLY A 67 13.83 -11.28 3.70
N LEU A 68 13.80 -10.15 4.42
CA LEU A 68 14.99 -9.48 4.93
C LEU A 68 15.72 -10.28 6.01
N GLU A 69 14.99 -10.99 6.85
CA GLU A 69 15.55 -11.83 7.93
C GLU A 69 16.32 -13.05 7.39
N TYR A 70 15.92 -13.49 6.21
CA TYR A 70 16.59 -14.59 5.49
C TYR A 70 17.67 -14.08 4.52
N GLY A 71 17.83 -12.74 4.35
CA GLY A 71 18.69 -12.21 3.30
C GLY A 71 18.29 -12.74 1.92
N ALA A 72 16.99 -12.92 1.68
CA ALA A 72 16.46 -13.59 0.51
C ALA A 72 16.59 -12.74 -0.76
N ILE A 73 16.51 -13.36 -1.94
CA ILE A 73 16.58 -12.67 -3.23
C ILE A 73 15.51 -11.58 -3.34
N PHE A 74 14.29 -11.84 -2.80
CA PHE A 74 13.20 -10.86 -2.77
C PHE A 74 13.14 -10.06 -1.46
N ALA A 75 14.27 -9.91 -0.76
CA ALA A 75 14.33 -9.17 0.50
C ALA A 75 13.85 -7.71 0.40
N MET A 76 14.08 -7.04 -0.73
CA MET A 76 13.58 -5.68 -0.98
C MET A 76 12.09 -5.65 -1.34
N SER A 77 11.50 -6.80 -1.73
CA SER A 77 10.09 -6.92 -2.15
C SER A 77 9.69 -5.86 -3.18
N VAL A 78 8.51 -5.28 -3.05
CA VAL A 78 7.97 -4.21 -3.91
C VAL A 78 8.33 -2.80 -3.45
N THR A 79 9.11 -2.63 -2.37
CA THR A 79 9.42 -1.33 -1.77
C THR A 79 10.09 -0.34 -2.75
N PRO A 80 11.11 -0.73 -3.56
CA PRO A 80 11.70 0.17 -4.54
C PRO A 80 10.70 0.66 -5.59
N TYR A 81 9.78 -0.21 -6.01
CA TYR A 81 8.74 0.14 -6.98
C TYR A 81 7.72 1.12 -6.40
N ILE A 82 7.28 0.91 -5.16
CA ILE A 82 6.35 1.82 -4.47
C ILE A 82 6.98 3.21 -4.38
N ASN A 83 8.22 3.29 -3.89
CA ASN A 83 8.94 4.56 -3.77
C ASN A 83 9.11 5.25 -5.13
N SER A 84 9.44 4.49 -6.17
CA SER A 84 9.54 5.00 -7.54
C SER A 84 8.19 5.53 -8.05
N SER A 85 7.11 4.79 -7.85
CA SER A 85 5.77 5.20 -8.25
C SER A 85 5.35 6.50 -7.56
N ILE A 86 5.65 6.64 -6.26
CA ILE A 86 5.40 7.86 -5.49
C ILE A 86 6.19 9.04 -6.09
N ILE A 87 7.49 8.85 -6.30
CA ILE A 87 8.36 9.90 -6.85
C ILE A 87 7.85 10.34 -8.22
N VAL A 88 7.52 9.41 -9.11
CA VAL A 88 7.01 9.73 -10.45
C VAL A 88 5.66 10.45 -10.38
N GLN A 89 4.75 10.04 -9.50
CA GLN A 89 3.46 10.73 -9.31
C GLN A 89 3.64 12.15 -8.78
N LEU A 90 4.56 12.37 -7.84
CA LEU A 90 4.89 13.71 -7.34
C LEU A 90 5.52 14.57 -8.45
N LEU A 91 6.41 13.99 -9.25
CA LEU A 91 7.04 14.67 -10.38
C LEU A 91 6.03 15.01 -11.48
N CYS A 92 4.99 14.20 -11.70
CA CYS A 92 3.91 14.53 -12.63
C CYS A 92 3.14 15.79 -12.23
N VAL A 93 3.07 16.11 -10.93
CA VAL A 93 2.47 17.36 -10.46
C VAL A 93 3.45 18.54 -10.53
N ALA A 94 4.75 18.28 -10.27
CA ALA A 94 5.77 19.32 -10.21
C ALA A 94 6.30 19.72 -11.59
N ILE A 95 6.35 18.79 -12.57
CA ILE A 95 6.97 18.99 -13.89
C ILE A 95 5.90 19.02 -14.97
N PRO A 96 5.69 20.18 -15.67
CA PRO A 96 4.64 20.31 -16.69
C PRO A 96 4.77 19.32 -17.86
N ALA A 97 5.98 18.86 -18.19
CA ALA A 97 6.21 17.86 -19.23
C ALA A 97 5.61 16.49 -18.86
N LEU A 98 5.78 16.05 -17.58
CA LEU A 98 5.23 14.81 -17.07
C LEU A 98 3.72 14.92 -16.84
N GLU A 99 3.23 16.10 -16.45
CA GLU A 99 1.79 16.37 -16.35
C GLU A 99 1.07 16.20 -17.71
N ARG A 100 1.69 16.67 -18.80
CA ARG A 100 1.16 16.46 -20.16
C ARG A 100 1.10 14.97 -20.50
N LEU A 101 2.18 14.23 -20.25
CA LEU A 101 2.21 12.77 -20.45
C LEU A 101 1.10 12.06 -19.66
N SER A 102 0.83 12.49 -18.42
CA SER A 102 -0.26 11.92 -17.62
C SER A 102 -1.63 12.13 -18.23
N LYS A 103 -1.83 13.21 -19.03
CA LYS A 103 -3.09 13.57 -19.69
C LYS A 103 -3.20 13.04 -21.13
N GLU A 104 -2.13 12.53 -21.72
CA GLU A 104 -2.10 12.01 -23.12
C GLU A 104 -2.81 10.65 -23.29
N GLY A 105 -3.47 10.12 -22.25
CA GLY A 105 -4.20 8.85 -22.33
C GLY A 105 -3.29 7.62 -22.26
N GLU A 106 -3.60 6.57 -23.04
CA GLU A 106 -2.93 5.27 -22.90
C GLU A 106 -1.43 5.28 -23.26
N GLU A 107 -1.03 6.05 -24.27
CA GLU A 107 0.38 6.17 -24.66
C GLU A 107 1.21 6.89 -23.60
N GLY A 108 0.69 7.97 -23.04
CA GLY A 108 1.32 8.69 -21.96
C GLY A 108 1.48 7.83 -20.69
N GLN A 109 0.47 7.06 -20.34
CA GLN A 109 0.50 6.10 -19.23
C GLN A 109 1.57 5.02 -19.45
N LYS A 110 1.74 4.49 -20.67
CA LYS A 110 2.80 3.54 -21.00
C LYS A 110 4.20 4.14 -20.81
N LYS A 111 4.41 5.40 -21.22
CA LYS A 111 5.68 6.11 -21.02
C LYS A 111 5.97 6.35 -19.53
N LEU A 112 4.97 6.76 -18.76
CA LEU A 112 5.10 6.93 -17.31
C LEU A 112 5.45 5.62 -16.61
N ALA A 113 4.81 4.51 -17.01
CA ALA A 113 5.15 3.18 -16.50
C ALA A 113 6.61 2.79 -16.80
N GLN A 114 7.13 3.12 -18.00
CA GLN A 114 8.54 2.89 -18.33
C GLN A 114 9.47 3.73 -17.45
N ILE A 115 9.18 5.02 -17.24
CA ILE A 115 9.95 5.89 -16.34
C ILE A 115 9.97 5.29 -14.93
N THR A 116 8.81 4.84 -14.43
CA THR A 116 8.69 4.19 -13.11
C THR A 116 9.57 2.93 -13.03
N ARG A 117 9.61 2.09 -14.08
CA ARG A 117 10.47 0.90 -14.10
C ARG A 117 11.95 1.26 -14.02
N TYR A 118 12.44 2.21 -14.81
CA TYR A 118 13.84 2.64 -14.75
C TYR A 118 14.20 3.25 -13.40
N THR A 119 13.32 4.10 -12.86
CA THR A 119 13.52 4.70 -11.53
C THR A 119 13.52 3.62 -10.44
N THR A 120 12.69 2.58 -10.57
CA THR A 120 12.65 1.42 -9.66
C THR A 120 14.00 0.70 -9.63
N ILE A 121 14.59 0.42 -10.79
CA ILE A 121 15.91 -0.24 -10.88
C ILE A 121 16.99 0.63 -10.24
N GLY A 122 16.98 1.95 -10.51
CA GLY A 122 17.90 2.89 -9.89
C GLY A 122 17.78 2.93 -8.36
N LEU A 123 16.55 2.99 -7.84
CA LEU A 123 16.29 2.96 -6.40
C LEU A 123 16.65 1.61 -5.78
N ALA A 124 16.39 0.49 -6.47
CA ALA A 124 16.77 -0.82 -5.99
C ALA A 124 18.28 -0.99 -5.87
N LEU A 125 19.06 -0.42 -6.80
CA LEU A 125 20.52 -0.36 -6.73
C LEU A 125 20.99 0.44 -5.48
N ILE A 126 20.42 1.61 -5.24
CA ILE A 126 20.77 2.44 -4.08
C ILE A 126 20.41 1.71 -2.78
N GLN A 127 19.21 1.17 -2.68
CA GLN A 127 18.75 0.45 -1.48
C GLN A 127 19.52 -0.86 -1.27
N GLY A 128 19.83 -1.60 -2.34
CA GLY A 128 20.66 -2.81 -2.29
C GLY A 128 22.07 -2.52 -1.82
N THR A 129 22.66 -1.42 -2.29
CA THR A 129 23.97 -0.95 -1.82
C THR A 129 23.93 -0.57 -0.34
N ALA A 130 22.89 0.14 0.06
CA ALA A 130 22.66 0.52 1.45
C ALA A 130 22.54 -0.73 2.37
N TYR A 131 21.78 -1.72 1.94
CA TYR A 131 21.63 -2.97 2.70
C TYR A 131 22.93 -3.77 2.76
N PHE A 132 23.72 -3.82 1.68
CA PHE A 132 25.04 -4.42 1.72
C PHE A 132 25.97 -3.78 2.78
N PHE A 133 26.01 -2.43 2.83
CA PHE A 133 26.78 -1.74 3.87
C PHE A 133 26.29 -2.05 5.29
N TYR A 134 24.99 -2.17 5.48
CA TYR A 134 24.43 -2.61 6.75
C TYR A 134 24.94 -4.02 7.14
N LEU A 135 24.84 -5.00 6.23
CA LEU A 135 25.31 -6.36 6.47
C LEU A 135 26.81 -6.40 6.80
N LYS A 136 27.60 -5.60 6.06
CA LYS A 136 29.05 -5.48 6.30
C LYS A 136 29.37 -4.87 7.67
N ASN A 137 28.69 -3.78 8.04
CA ASN A 137 28.94 -3.07 9.29
C ASN A 137 28.50 -3.86 10.52
N SER A 138 27.51 -4.72 10.37
CA SER A 138 26.98 -5.59 11.44
C SER A 138 27.64 -6.98 11.47
N ASN A 139 28.64 -7.23 10.62
CA ASN A 139 29.35 -8.51 10.51
C ASN A 139 28.44 -9.71 10.17
N TYR A 140 27.41 -9.50 9.35
CA TYR A 140 26.50 -10.55 8.86
C TYR A 140 26.92 -11.13 7.50
N LEU A 141 28.19 -10.94 7.10
CA LEU A 141 28.75 -11.54 5.90
C LEU A 141 29.57 -12.77 6.26
N SER A 142 29.40 -13.85 5.51
CA SER A 142 30.17 -15.10 5.67
C SER A 142 31.58 -15.05 5.06
N VAL A 143 31.98 -13.91 4.49
CA VAL A 143 33.24 -13.73 3.75
C VAL A 143 34.00 -12.53 4.27
N SER A 144 35.35 -12.66 4.41
CA SER A 144 36.27 -11.61 4.87
C SER A 144 37.41 -11.38 3.86
N GLY A 145 38.05 -10.18 3.93
CA GLY A 145 39.19 -9.84 3.10
C GLY A 145 38.87 -9.43 1.67
N GLY A 146 39.68 -9.80 0.69
CA GLY A 146 39.54 -9.37 -0.72
C GLY A 146 38.29 -9.87 -1.43
N ALA A 147 37.67 -10.97 -0.94
CA ALA A 147 36.44 -11.51 -1.50
C ALA A 147 35.20 -10.66 -1.19
N ILE A 148 35.30 -9.65 -0.29
CA ILE A 148 34.17 -8.75 0.06
C ILE A 148 33.72 -7.95 -1.15
N ILE A 149 34.63 -7.54 -2.05
CA ILE A 149 34.28 -6.75 -3.25
C ILE A 149 33.42 -7.59 -4.19
N PHE A 150 33.79 -8.86 -4.40
CA PHE A 150 33.00 -9.77 -5.22
C PHE A 150 31.64 -10.07 -4.56
N ALA A 151 31.62 -10.33 -3.26
CA ALA A 151 30.39 -10.51 -2.52
C ALA A 151 29.47 -9.28 -2.59
N ALA A 152 30.03 -8.05 -2.50
CA ALA A 152 29.28 -6.82 -2.69
C ALA A 152 28.55 -6.77 -4.04
N PHE A 153 29.30 -7.06 -5.11
CA PHE A 153 28.74 -7.08 -6.46
C PHE A 153 27.62 -8.10 -6.61
N VAL A 154 27.82 -9.32 -6.12
CA VAL A 154 26.80 -10.40 -6.17
C VAL A 154 25.56 -10.02 -5.36
N ILE A 155 25.71 -9.53 -4.12
CA ILE A 155 24.61 -9.19 -3.22
C ILE A 155 23.79 -8.02 -3.81
N ILE A 156 24.45 -6.94 -4.25
CA ILE A 156 23.76 -5.76 -4.81
C ILE A 156 23.01 -6.13 -6.09
N LEU A 157 23.63 -6.89 -6.98
CA LEU A 157 22.95 -7.35 -8.20
C LEU A 157 21.79 -8.31 -7.91
N ALA A 158 21.96 -9.24 -6.96
CA ALA A 158 20.91 -10.16 -6.59
C ALA A 158 19.67 -9.44 -6.05
N PHE A 159 19.85 -8.45 -5.17
CA PHE A 159 18.72 -7.66 -4.64
C PHE A 159 18.07 -6.78 -5.70
N THR A 160 18.87 -6.17 -6.58
CA THR A 160 18.35 -5.36 -7.69
C THR A 160 17.57 -6.22 -8.68
N ALA A 161 18.11 -7.36 -9.08
CA ALA A 161 17.43 -8.30 -9.96
C ALA A 161 16.16 -8.88 -9.30
N GLY A 162 16.22 -9.19 -7.99
CA GLY A 162 15.08 -9.65 -7.22
C GLY A 162 13.95 -8.62 -7.21
N SER A 163 14.25 -7.34 -6.95
CA SER A 163 13.26 -6.27 -7.00
C SER A 163 12.66 -6.06 -8.38
N ALA A 164 13.48 -6.15 -9.44
CA ALA A 164 12.99 -6.08 -10.81
C ALA A 164 12.06 -7.24 -11.17
N LEU A 165 12.38 -8.45 -10.71
CA LEU A 165 11.53 -9.64 -10.88
C LEU A 165 10.21 -9.48 -10.12
N VAL A 166 10.23 -9.00 -8.88
CA VAL A 166 9.01 -8.79 -8.07
C VAL A 166 8.11 -7.73 -8.72
N MET A 167 8.69 -6.64 -9.24
CA MET A 167 7.96 -5.63 -10.02
C MET A 167 7.28 -6.28 -11.24
N TRP A 168 8.03 -7.06 -12.02
CA TRP A 168 7.49 -7.76 -13.19
C TRP A 168 6.37 -8.76 -12.81
N LEU A 169 6.52 -9.50 -11.70
CA LEU A 169 5.48 -10.40 -11.19
C LEU A 169 4.21 -9.63 -10.83
N GLY A 170 4.33 -8.45 -10.21
CA GLY A 170 3.21 -7.57 -9.92
C GLY A 170 2.49 -7.13 -11.20
N GLU A 171 3.22 -6.67 -12.20
CA GLU A 171 2.66 -6.29 -13.51
C GLU A 171 1.97 -7.46 -14.23
N GLN A 172 2.48 -8.69 -14.09
CA GLN A 172 1.80 -9.88 -14.65
C GLN A 172 0.46 -10.14 -13.98
N ILE A 173 0.34 -9.88 -12.67
CA ILE A 173 -0.96 -9.98 -11.98
C ILE A 173 -1.92 -8.90 -12.51
N ASP A 174 -1.45 -7.65 -12.72
CA ASP A 174 -2.29 -6.56 -13.27
C ASP A 174 -2.86 -6.92 -14.63
N VAL A 175 -2.08 -7.57 -15.50
CA VAL A 175 -2.48 -7.93 -16.87
C VAL A 175 -3.32 -9.20 -16.92
N LYS A 176 -2.92 -10.26 -16.22
CA LYS A 176 -3.49 -11.62 -16.37
C LYS A 176 -4.20 -12.12 -15.12
N GLY A 177 -4.06 -11.44 -13.99
CA GLY A 177 -4.60 -11.83 -12.70
C GLY A 177 -5.86 -11.06 -12.31
N ILE A 178 -6.05 -10.89 -11.01
CA ILE A 178 -7.17 -10.18 -10.39
C ILE A 178 -6.62 -9.10 -9.48
N GLY A 179 -7.22 -7.90 -9.53
CA GLY A 179 -6.87 -6.78 -8.66
C GLY A 179 -5.54 -6.13 -9.01
N ASN A 180 -5.00 -5.36 -8.07
CA ASN A 180 -3.70 -4.70 -8.22
C ASN A 180 -2.58 -5.64 -7.75
N GLY A 181 -1.67 -6.02 -8.66
CA GLY A 181 -0.64 -7.02 -8.40
C GLY A 181 0.33 -6.64 -7.30
N ILE A 182 0.74 -5.37 -7.26
CA ILE A 182 1.63 -4.84 -6.22
C ILE A 182 0.98 -4.95 -4.83
N SER A 183 -0.29 -4.57 -4.74
CA SER A 183 -1.06 -4.66 -3.50
C SER A 183 -1.24 -6.11 -3.04
N ILE A 184 -1.46 -7.04 -3.97
CA ILE A 184 -1.59 -8.47 -3.66
C ILE A 184 -0.26 -9.06 -3.17
N LEU A 185 0.88 -8.67 -3.76
CA LEU A 185 2.19 -9.12 -3.28
C LEU A 185 2.50 -8.57 -1.87
N LEU A 186 2.15 -7.31 -1.58
CA LEU A 186 2.22 -6.77 -0.21
C LEU A 186 1.33 -7.55 0.76
N PHE A 187 0.10 -7.81 0.37
CA PHE A 187 -0.85 -8.59 1.16
C PHE A 187 -0.31 -9.99 1.47
N ALA A 188 0.26 -10.68 0.47
CA ALA A 188 0.90 -11.98 0.64
C ALA A 188 2.10 -11.93 1.59
N GLY A 189 2.90 -10.85 1.53
CA GLY A 189 4.01 -10.60 2.46
C GLY A 189 3.51 -10.45 3.91
N ILE A 190 2.50 -9.63 4.13
CA ILE A 190 1.95 -9.36 5.47
C ILE A 190 1.31 -10.62 6.07
N ILE A 191 0.45 -11.32 5.30
CA ILE A 191 -0.22 -12.55 5.78
C ILE A 191 0.79 -13.64 6.16
N SER A 192 1.91 -13.71 5.46
CA SER A 192 2.92 -14.73 5.74
C SER A 192 3.53 -14.65 7.13
N ARG A 193 3.42 -13.52 7.80
CA ARG A 193 3.83 -13.34 9.21
C ARG A 193 2.72 -13.68 10.21
N GLY A 194 1.54 -14.02 9.74
CA GLY A 194 0.41 -14.42 10.59
C GLY A 194 0.76 -15.56 11.56
N PRO A 195 1.36 -16.67 11.12
CA PRO A 195 1.77 -17.76 12.01
C PRO A 195 2.76 -17.33 13.10
N GLN A 196 3.72 -16.44 12.75
CA GLN A 196 4.69 -15.91 13.72
C GLN A 196 4.00 -15.02 14.76
N ALA A 197 3.06 -14.19 14.36
CA ALA A 197 2.26 -13.37 15.27
C ALA A 197 1.42 -14.24 16.23
N LEU A 198 0.84 -15.33 15.72
CA LEU A 198 0.10 -16.30 16.55
C LEU A 198 1.03 -16.98 17.57
N ASN A 199 2.22 -17.41 17.16
CA ASN A 199 3.20 -17.99 18.08
C ASN A 199 3.61 -17.00 19.19
N THR A 200 3.77 -15.73 18.84
CA THR A 200 4.06 -14.67 19.83
C THR A 200 2.90 -14.51 20.81
N LEU A 201 1.64 -14.51 20.36
CA LEU A 201 0.48 -14.46 21.24
C LEU A 201 0.39 -15.68 22.19
N ILE A 202 0.68 -16.89 21.67
CA ILE A 202 0.71 -18.12 22.47
C ILE A 202 1.84 -18.05 23.53
N ALA A 203 3.01 -17.50 23.19
CA ALA A 203 4.09 -17.31 24.13
C ALA A 203 3.71 -16.34 25.26
N TYR A 204 3.04 -15.23 24.95
CA TYR A 204 2.52 -14.30 25.97
C TYR A 204 1.41 -14.91 26.82
N TRP A 205 0.56 -15.78 26.25
CA TRP A 205 -0.46 -16.53 27.00
C TRP A 205 0.17 -17.39 28.09
N ASN A 206 1.28 -18.07 27.79
CA ASN A 206 2.01 -18.92 28.72
C ASN A 206 2.78 -18.13 29.79
N LEU A 207 2.98 -16.82 29.63
CA LEU A 207 3.65 -15.93 30.60
C LEU A 207 2.66 -15.24 31.56
N ASP A 208 1.51 -15.83 31.84
CA ASP A 208 0.41 -15.29 32.69
C ASP A 208 -0.14 -13.91 32.30
N LYS A 209 0.07 -13.51 31.03
CA LYS A 209 -0.50 -12.27 30.45
C LYS A 209 -1.79 -12.51 29.67
N GLN A 210 -2.62 -13.42 30.11
CA GLN A 210 -3.85 -13.87 29.40
C GLN A 210 -4.80 -12.71 29.12
N VAL A 211 -5.02 -11.81 30.09
CA VAL A 211 -5.89 -10.64 29.93
C VAL A 211 -5.40 -9.71 28.83
N ALA A 212 -4.08 -9.50 28.74
CA ALA A 212 -3.47 -8.69 27.71
C ALA A 212 -3.64 -9.33 26.31
N VAL A 213 -3.46 -10.64 26.19
CA VAL A 213 -3.65 -11.37 24.92
C VAL A 213 -5.09 -11.28 24.45
N VAL A 214 -6.08 -11.50 25.34
CA VAL A 214 -7.50 -11.35 25.01
C VAL A 214 -7.81 -9.92 24.58
N GLY A 215 -7.26 -8.92 25.30
CA GLY A 215 -7.42 -7.51 24.94
C GLY A 215 -6.86 -7.18 23.55
N ILE A 216 -5.70 -7.71 23.19
CA ILE A 216 -5.08 -7.54 21.88
C ILE A 216 -5.96 -8.16 20.78
N VAL A 217 -6.45 -9.39 20.97
CA VAL A 217 -7.30 -10.06 19.97
C VAL A 217 -8.61 -9.32 19.76
N VAL A 218 -9.27 -8.92 20.85
CA VAL A 218 -10.53 -8.15 20.77
C VAL A 218 -10.30 -6.82 20.06
N MET A 219 -9.22 -6.12 20.42
CA MET A 219 -8.87 -4.86 19.77
C MET A 219 -8.56 -5.04 18.28
N PHE A 220 -7.84 -6.09 17.90
CA PHE A 220 -7.54 -6.42 16.50
C PHE A 220 -8.83 -6.64 15.70
N LEU A 221 -9.80 -7.38 16.24
CA LEU A 221 -11.10 -7.59 15.62
C LEU A 221 -11.89 -6.28 15.50
N LEU A 222 -11.88 -5.44 16.52
CA LEU A 222 -12.52 -4.11 16.49
C LEU A 222 -11.89 -3.21 15.43
N VAL A 223 -10.56 -3.20 15.30
CA VAL A 223 -9.86 -2.43 14.27
C VAL A 223 -10.25 -2.92 12.88
N ILE A 224 -10.30 -4.23 12.64
CA ILE A 224 -10.75 -4.78 11.36
C ILE A 224 -12.19 -4.35 11.05
N ALA A 225 -13.11 -4.52 12.00
CA ALA A 225 -14.52 -4.14 11.83
C ALA A 225 -14.65 -2.64 11.51
N PHE A 226 -13.87 -1.81 12.19
CA PHE A 226 -13.88 -0.36 11.99
C PHE A 226 -13.29 0.03 10.63
N ILE A 227 -12.21 -0.64 10.17
CA ILE A 227 -11.65 -0.43 8.83
C ILE A 227 -12.68 -0.79 7.75
N VAL A 228 -13.34 -1.94 7.86
CA VAL A 228 -14.35 -2.38 6.89
C VAL A 228 -15.49 -1.37 6.84
N TRP A 229 -16.04 -0.98 8.01
CA TRP A 229 -17.13 -0.03 8.11
C TRP A 229 -16.81 1.33 7.45
N MET A 230 -15.63 1.88 7.69
CA MET A 230 -15.21 3.15 7.09
C MET A 230 -14.85 3.06 5.61
N THR A 231 -14.28 1.94 5.18
CA THR A 231 -13.91 1.74 3.76
C THR A 231 -15.15 1.52 2.88
N GLU A 232 -16.22 0.99 3.46
CA GLU A 232 -17.50 0.82 2.76
C GLU A 232 -18.42 2.04 2.89
N ALA A 233 -18.13 2.95 3.81
CA ALA A 233 -18.91 4.15 4.00
C ALA A 233 -18.87 5.05 2.75
N GLU A 234 -20.06 5.45 2.26
CA GLU A 234 -20.20 6.33 1.10
C GLU A 234 -21.18 7.46 1.35
N ARG A 235 -20.89 8.64 0.81
CA ARG A 235 -21.80 9.77 0.75
C ARG A 235 -22.51 9.78 -0.60
N ARG A 236 -23.82 9.57 -0.61
CA ARG A 236 -24.66 9.59 -1.82
C ARG A 236 -25.13 11.02 -2.10
N ILE A 237 -24.72 11.57 -3.25
CA ILE A 237 -25.20 12.88 -3.73
C ILE A 237 -26.34 12.62 -4.70
N PRO A 238 -27.58 13.11 -4.44
CA PRO A 238 -28.70 12.91 -5.34
C PRO A 238 -28.49 13.72 -6.63
N VAL A 239 -28.75 13.08 -7.76
CA VAL A 239 -28.70 13.69 -9.10
C VAL A 239 -30.01 13.41 -9.81
N GLN A 240 -30.58 14.45 -10.40
CA GLN A 240 -31.77 14.35 -11.24
C GLN A 240 -31.39 14.57 -12.69
N TYR A 241 -31.81 13.67 -13.56
CA TYR A 241 -31.67 13.83 -15.00
C TYR A 241 -32.95 14.35 -15.60
N ALA A 242 -32.83 15.31 -16.55
CA ALA A 242 -33.97 15.84 -17.25
C ALA A 242 -34.72 14.74 -18.01
N LYS A 243 -36.04 14.75 -17.89
CA LYS A 243 -36.90 13.85 -18.68
C LYS A 243 -36.84 14.26 -20.16
N ARG A 244 -36.56 13.32 -21.04
CA ARG A 244 -36.54 13.51 -22.47
C ARG A 244 -37.74 12.81 -23.08
N VAL A 245 -38.60 13.54 -23.75
CA VAL A 245 -39.75 12.99 -24.49
C VAL A 245 -39.31 12.81 -25.95
N VAL A 246 -39.34 11.57 -26.44
CA VAL A 246 -39.05 11.25 -27.84
C VAL A 246 -40.31 10.55 -28.39
N GLY A 247 -41.10 11.29 -29.17
CA GLY A 247 -42.42 10.85 -29.62
C GLY A 247 -43.39 10.69 -28.43
N ASN A 248 -44.12 9.58 -28.37
CA ASN A 248 -45.06 9.26 -27.27
C ASN A 248 -44.43 8.53 -26.10
N LYS A 249 -43.08 8.33 -26.08
CA LYS A 249 -42.39 7.64 -24.99
C LYS A 249 -41.54 8.62 -24.21
N MET A 250 -41.68 8.56 -22.89
CA MET A 250 -40.92 9.35 -21.95
C MET A 250 -39.65 8.56 -21.55
N TYR A 251 -38.47 9.07 -21.92
CA TYR A 251 -37.18 8.51 -21.54
C TYR A 251 -36.50 9.40 -20.51
N GLY A 252 -35.88 8.80 -19.46
CA GLY A 252 -35.17 9.53 -18.41
C GLY A 252 -36.06 9.84 -17.19
N GLY A 253 -35.56 10.68 -16.30
CA GLY A 253 -36.23 11.01 -15.04
C GLY A 253 -35.94 10.02 -13.91
N GLN A 254 -34.96 9.15 -14.07
CA GLN A 254 -34.46 8.35 -12.94
C GLN A 254 -33.67 9.25 -11.99
N ASN A 255 -34.07 9.27 -10.73
CA ASN A 255 -33.28 9.85 -9.67
C ASN A 255 -32.13 8.88 -9.37
N THR A 256 -30.92 9.25 -9.75
CA THR A 256 -29.73 8.50 -9.44
C THR A 256 -28.93 9.25 -8.38
N HIS A 257 -27.90 8.62 -7.86
CA HIS A 257 -26.98 9.26 -6.92
C HIS A 257 -25.53 8.99 -7.33
N ILE A 258 -24.66 9.94 -7.03
CA ILE A 258 -23.21 9.78 -7.17
C ILE A 258 -22.71 9.28 -5.82
N PRO A 259 -22.17 8.04 -5.74
CA PRO A 259 -21.57 7.54 -4.52
C PRO A 259 -20.15 8.11 -4.39
N ILE A 260 -19.87 8.85 -3.32
CA ILE A 260 -18.53 9.31 -2.96
C ILE A 260 -18.10 8.54 -1.72
N LYS A 261 -17.09 7.70 -1.85
CA LYS A 261 -16.55 6.92 -0.72
C LYS A 261 -15.85 7.82 0.29
N VAL A 262 -15.94 7.51 1.58
CA VAL A 262 -15.23 8.24 2.64
C VAL A 262 -13.73 8.03 2.52
N ASN A 263 -13.29 6.82 2.26
CA ASN A 263 -11.89 6.50 1.96
C ASN A 263 -11.69 6.35 0.45
N MET A 264 -11.62 7.48 -0.27
CA MET A 264 -11.38 7.49 -1.71
C MET A 264 -9.94 7.15 -2.09
N SER A 265 -9.00 7.58 -1.27
CA SER A 265 -7.56 7.39 -1.51
C SER A 265 -7.08 5.98 -1.17
N GLY A 266 -7.92 5.14 -0.54
CA GLY A 266 -7.55 3.80 -0.09
C GLY A 266 -6.42 3.85 0.94
N VAL A 267 -5.45 2.95 0.81
CA VAL A 267 -4.28 2.85 1.69
C VAL A 267 -3.07 3.66 1.20
N MET A 268 -3.15 4.27 0.01
CA MET A 268 -2.01 4.98 -0.61
C MET A 268 -1.42 6.10 0.24
N PRO A 269 -2.21 6.98 0.89
CA PRO A 269 -1.65 8.05 1.74
C PRO A 269 -0.77 7.52 2.88
N ILE A 270 -1.12 6.36 3.45
CA ILE A 270 -0.36 5.73 4.53
C ILE A 270 0.96 5.19 4.00
N ILE A 271 0.93 4.51 2.84
CA ILE A 271 2.12 3.97 2.20
C ILE A 271 3.08 5.11 1.83
N PHE A 272 2.57 6.24 1.32
CA PHE A 272 3.37 7.41 0.97
C PHE A 272 3.99 8.06 2.21
N ALA A 273 3.20 8.29 3.25
CA ALA A 273 3.68 8.87 4.50
C ALA A 273 4.76 7.98 5.15
N SER A 274 4.54 6.66 5.22
CA SER A 274 5.52 5.72 5.76
C SER A 274 6.81 5.68 4.92
N SER A 275 6.71 5.70 3.61
CA SER A 275 7.88 5.69 2.71
C SER A 275 8.76 6.93 2.88
N ILE A 276 8.16 8.12 3.07
CA ILE A 276 8.91 9.36 3.33
C ILE A 276 9.57 9.32 4.70
N LEU A 277 8.87 8.86 5.73
CA LEU A 277 9.43 8.74 7.08
C LEU A 277 10.53 7.68 7.20
N MET A 278 10.56 6.74 6.28
CA MET A 278 11.62 5.74 6.17
C MET A 278 12.98 6.34 5.77
N LEU A 279 13.01 7.43 4.99
CA LEU A 279 14.25 8.04 4.52
C LEU A 279 15.14 8.55 5.67
N PRO A 280 14.65 9.35 6.64
CA PRO A 280 15.43 9.75 7.80
C PRO A 280 15.95 8.57 8.63
N THR A 281 15.11 7.56 8.87
CA THR A 281 15.51 6.37 9.64
C THR A 281 16.55 5.52 8.90
N MET A 282 16.46 5.45 7.58
CA MET A 282 17.47 4.83 6.73
C MET A 282 18.82 5.55 6.83
N ILE A 283 18.85 6.87 6.72
CA ILE A 283 20.08 7.67 6.87
C ILE A 283 20.69 7.47 8.26
N LEU A 284 19.85 7.42 9.30
CA LEU A 284 20.29 7.20 10.68
C LEU A 284 21.00 5.85 10.88
N SER A 285 20.57 4.79 10.19
CA SER A 285 21.18 3.47 10.27
C SER A 285 22.61 3.42 9.69
N PHE A 286 22.98 4.38 8.84
CA PHE A 286 24.34 4.51 8.27
C PHE A 286 25.22 5.49 9.01
N TRP A 287 24.66 6.37 9.85
CA TRP A 287 25.39 7.43 10.52
C TRP A 287 25.88 6.99 11.89
N LYS A 288 27.18 6.76 12.02
CA LYS A 288 27.80 6.25 13.26
C LYS A 288 28.11 7.33 14.32
N ASN A 289 28.08 8.62 13.94
CA ASN A 289 28.50 9.70 14.85
C ASN A 289 27.32 10.26 15.65
N GLU A 290 27.10 9.73 16.84
CA GLU A 290 25.98 10.10 17.72
C GLU A 290 26.05 11.54 18.27
N ASN A 291 27.24 12.13 18.32
CA ASN A 291 27.45 13.48 18.85
C ASN A 291 27.11 14.61 17.87
N HIS A 292 26.92 14.30 16.60
CA HIS A 292 26.63 15.32 15.58
C HIS A 292 25.19 15.83 15.71
N TRP A 293 25.00 17.16 15.57
CA TRP A 293 23.67 17.77 15.66
C TRP A 293 22.64 17.15 14.68
N PHE A 294 23.10 16.76 13.50
CA PHE A 294 22.31 16.13 12.45
C PHE A 294 21.75 14.77 12.90
N TYR A 295 22.56 13.96 13.62
CA TYR A 295 22.10 12.70 14.22
C TYR A 295 20.97 12.94 15.22
N LYS A 296 21.08 13.97 16.07
CA LYS A 296 20.04 14.34 17.03
C LYS A 296 18.72 14.74 16.38
N VAL A 297 18.80 15.46 15.24
CA VAL A 297 17.61 15.82 14.46
C VAL A 297 16.98 14.59 13.80
N LEU A 298 17.79 13.73 13.18
CA LEU A 298 17.29 12.51 12.57
C LEU A 298 16.67 11.54 13.60
N ARG A 299 17.22 11.49 14.82
CA ARG A 299 16.70 10.65 15.91
C ARG A 299 15.28 11.04 16.34
N LEU A 300 14.84 12.27 16.10
CA LEU A 300 13.45 12.68 16.33
C LEU A 300 12.46 11.91 15.44
N PHE A 301 12.94 11.37 14.32
CA PHE A 301 12.15 10.53 13.40
C PHE A 301 12.19 9.03 13.76
N SER A 302 12.72 8.65 14.93
CA SER A 302 12.67 7.26 15.42
C SER A 302 11.23 6.78 15.55
N VAL A 303 10.96 5.57 15.08
CA VAL A 303 9.61 4.99 14.94
C VAL A 303 8.85 4.92 16.27
N GLN A 304 9.54 4.90 17.41
CA GLN A 304 8.93 4.81 18.74
C GLN A 304 8.65 6.18 19.39
N GLY A 305 8.98 7.29 18.72
CA GLY A 305 8.84 8.64 19.28
C GLY A 305 7.44 9.24 19.07
N VAL A 306 6.98 10.02 20.05
CA VAL A 306 5.73 10.83 19.91
C VAL A 306 5.84 11.80 18.72
N PHE A 307 7.03 12.34 18.47
CA PHE A 307 7.29 13.25 17.35
C PHE A 307 7.08 12.54 15.99
N TYR A 308 7.54 11.29 15.87
CA TYR A 308 7.25 10.44 14.70
C TYR A 308 5.75 10.30 14.48
N ALA A 309 4.99 9.97 15.52
CA ALA A 309 3.55 9.79 15.43
C ALA A 309 2.83 11.07 14.96
N VAL A 310 3.25 12.25 15.46
CA VAL A 310 2.69 13.54 15.05
C VAL A 310 3.00 13.85 13.58
N ILE A 311 4.25 13.69 13.15
CA ILE A 311 4.62 13.92 11.75
C ILE A 311 3.90 12.93 10.83
N TYR A 312 3.82 11.66 11.24
CA TYR A 312 3.11 10.63 10.49
C TYR A 312 1.64 10.99 10.31
N PHE A 313 0.97 11.47 11.37
CA PHE A 313 -0.39 11.98 11.33
C PHE A 313 -0.56 13.11 10.30
N VAL A 314 0.29 14.12 10.36
CA VAL A 314 0.23 15.27 9.46
C VAL A 314 0.50 14.85 8.01
N LEU A 315 1.48 13.98 7.78
CA LEU A 315 1.80 13.48 6.45
C LEU A 315 0.65 12.67 5.85
N ILE A 316 -0.01 11.80 6.63
CA ILE A 316 -1.16 11.02 6.13
C ILE A 316 -2.27 11.97 5.68
N ILE A 317 -2.58 13.01 6.48
CA ILE A 317 -3.59 14.00 6.09
C ILE A 317 -3.16 14.74 4.82
N GLY A 318 -1.93 15.21 4.75
CA GLY A 318 -1.40 15.90 3.57
C GLY A 318 -1.49 15.04 2.30
N PHE A 319 -1.06 13.78 2.38
CA PHE A 319 -1.14 12.85 1.25
C PHE A 319 -2.57 12.43 0.91
N ALA A 320 -3.47 12.34 1.88
CA ALA A 320 -4.88 12.06 1.59
C ALA A 320 -5.51 13.18 0.76
N TYR A 321 -5.25 14.45 1.11
CA TYR A 321 -5.68 15.59 0.29
C TYR A 321 -5.02 15.63 -1.08
N PHE A 322 -3.71 15.42 -1.12
CA PHE A 322 -2.95 15.38 -2.37
C PHE A 322 -3.52 14.33 -3.32
N TYR A 323 -3.74 13.11 -2.82
CA TYR A 323 -4.26 12.01 -3.63
C TYR A 323 -5.71 12.24 -4.06
N ALA A 324 -6.54 12.78 -3.19
CA ALA A 324 -7.92 13.12 -3.51
C ALA A 324 -8.01 14.16 -4.65
N THR A 325 -7.12 15.16 -4.67
CA THR A 325 -7.10 16.18 -5.76
C THR A 325 -6.61 15.63 -7.09
N ILE A 326 -5.74 14.63 -7.09
CA ILE A 326 -5.29 13.96 -8.34
C ILE A 326 -6.40 13.05 -8.89
N GLN A 327 -7.04 12.29 -8.00
CA GLN A 327 -8.00 11.27 -8.42
C GLN A 327 -9.36 11.84 -8.82
N PHE A 328 -9.76 12.95 -8.23
CA PHE A 328 -11.06 13.58 -8.48
C PHE A 328 -10.90 15.02 -8.91
N ASN A 329 -11.41 15.30 -10.13
CA ASN A 329 -11.50 16.66 -10.66
C ASN A 329 -12.96 17.15 -10.56
N PRO A 330 -13.32 18.00 -9.57
CA PRO A 330 -14.70 18.48 -9.40
C PRO A 330 -15.22 19.25 -10.61
N ILE A 331 -14.35 19.94 -11.35
CA ILE A 331 -14.72 20.72 -12.54
C ILE A 331 -15.15 19.79 -13.67
N GLU A 332 -14.38 18.73 -13.89
CA GLU A 332 -14.69 17.72 -14.90
C GLU A 332 -15.96 16.95 -14.56
N MET A 333 -16.15 16.57 -13.29
CA MET A 333 -17.38 15.93 -12.81
C MET A 333 -18.61 16.83 -13.04
N ALA A 334 -18.54 18.11 -12.70
CA ALA A 334 -19.62 19.06 -12.91
C ALA A 334 -19.93 19.27 -14.41
N ASN A 335 -18.90 19.32 -15.26
CA ASN A 335 -19.06 19.43 -16.70
C ASN A 335 -19.69 18.17 -17.33
N ASN A 336 -19.27 16.98 -16.88
CA ASN A 336 -19.84 15.70 -17.33
C ASN A 336 -21.31 15.58 -16.93
N LEU A 337 -21.66 15.98 -15.69
CA LEU A 337 -23.05 16.05 -15.24
C LEU A 337 -23.88 16.98 -16.14
N ARG A 338 -23.37 18.19 -16.42
CA ARG A 338 -24.06 19.17 -17.29
C ARG A 338 -24.23 18.64 -18.71
N LYS A 339 -23.20 18.01 -19.31
CA LYS A 339 -23.26 17.43 -20.66
C LYS A 339 -24.32 16.33 -20.76
N ASN A 340 -24.48 15.54 -19.70
CA ASN A 340 -25.45 14.45 -19.64
C ASN A 340 -26.85 14.89 -19.18
N GLY A 341 -27.09 16.20 -19.02
CA GLY A 341 -28.39 16.72 -18.56
C GLY A 341 -28.72 16.42 -17.10
N GLY A 342 -27.71 16.09 -16.29
CA GLY A 342 -27.83 15.87 -14.85
C GLY A 342 -27.70 17.16 -14.05
N ALA A 343 -28.50 17.33 -13.02
CA ALA A 343 -28.44 18.44 -12.10
C ALA A 343 -28.55 17.94 -10.64
N ILE A 344 -27.87 18.63 -9.73
CA ILE A 344 -28.05 18.42 -8.29
C ILE A 344 -29.23 19.26 -7.82
N PRO A 345 -30.25 18.67 -7.15
CA PRO A 345 -31.40 19.44 -6.68
C PRO A 345 -30.99 20.64 -5.86
N GLY A 346 -31.53 21.81 -6.21
CA GLY A 346 -31.25 23.08 -5.52
C GLY A 346 -29.94 23.77 -5.90
N ILE A 347 -29.13 23.23 -6.82
CA ILE A 347 -27.83 23.81 -7.23
C ILE A 347 -27.82 24.06 -8.73
N ARG A 348 -27.37 25.25 -9.13
CA ARG A 348 -27.26 25.61 -10.57
C ARG A 348 -26.17 24.78 -11.24
N PRO A 349 -26.43 24.20 -12.44
CA PRO A 349 -25.40 23.48 -13.20
C PRO A 349 -24.20 24.38 -13.56
N GLY A 350 -23.01 23.81 -13.52
CA GLY A 350 -21.76 24.50 -13.85
C GLY A 350 -20.89 24.79 -12.62
N LYS A 351 -20.39 26.02 -12.46
CA LYS A 351 -19.45 26.42 -11.40
C LYS A 351 -19.98 26.12 -10.00
N SER A 352 -21.24 26.45 -9.72
CA SER A 352 -21.87 26.20 -8.40
C SER A 352 -21.89 24.70 -8.05
N THR A 353 -22.11 23.85 -9.06
CA THR A 353 -22.04 22.38 -8.86
C THR A 353 -20.61 21.91 -8.58
N SER A 354 -19.61 22.46 -9.28
CA SER A 354 -18.20 22.16 -9.03
C SER A 354 -17.78 22.57 -7.61
N ASP A 355 -18.15 23.78 -7.18
CA ASP A 355 -17.83 24.31 -5.86
C ASP A 355 -18.49 23.47 -4.75
N PHE A 356 -19.72 23.02 -4.97
CA PHE A 356 -20.44 22.16 -4.03
C PHE A 356 -19.76 20.77 -3.91
N ILE A 357 -19.42 20.14 -5.04
CA ILE A 357 -18.72 18.86 -5.07
C ILE A 357 -17.36 18.99 -4.39
N SER A 358 -16.59 20.03 -4.70
CA SER A 358 -15.28 20.30 -4.09
C SER A 358 -15.39 20.44 -2.56
N LYS A 359 -16.40 21.15 -2.06
CA LYS A 359 -16.63 21.29 -0.62
C LYS A 359 -16.98 19.98 0.07
N ILE A 360 -17.76 19.12 -0.58
CA ILE A 360 -18.09 17.79 -0.07
C ILE A 360 -16.85 16.91 -0.08
N LEU A 361 -16.10 16.87 -1.18
CA LEU A 361 -14.86 16.10 -1.32
C LEU A 361 -13.87 16.47 -0.22
N SER A 362 -13.61 17.76 -0.01
CA SER A 362 -12.69 18.22 1.03
C SER A 362 -13.09 17.76 2.43
N ARG A 363 -14.38 17.85 2.78
CA ARG A 363 -14.88 17.42 4.10
C ARG A 363 -14.80 15.90 4.29
N ILE A 364 -15.14 15.13 3.25
CA ILE A 364 -15.09 13.68 3.28
C ILE A 364 -13.63 13.21 3.35
N THR A 365 -12.74 13.82 2.56
CA THR A 365 -11.30 13.53 2.61
C THR A 365 -10.72 13.79 3.99
N LEU A 366 -11.11 14.89 4.66
CA LEU A 366 -10.66 15.15 6.03
C LEU A 366 -11.08 14.04 6.99
N MET A 367 -12.35 13.63 6.95
CA MET A 367 -12.85 12.52 7.78
C MET A 367 -12.10 11.22 7.52
N GLY A 368 -11.92 10.87 6.24
CA GLY A 368 -11.15 9.68 5.83
C GLY A 368 -9.69 9.76 6.27
N ALA A 369 -9.04 10.92 6.12
CA ALA A 369 -7.65 11.14 6.51
C ALA A 369 -7.43 11.02 8.03
N ILE A 370 -8.31 11.61 8.84
CA ILE A 370 -8.26 11.48 10.31
C ILE A 370 -8.42 10.01 10.71
N PHE A 371 -9.39 9.32 10.11
CA PHE A 371 -9.62 7.90 10.33
C PHE A 371 -8.36 7.06 10.03
N LEU A 372 -7.78 7.24 8.84
CA LEU A 372 -6.57 6.54 8.42
C LEU A 372 -5.40 6.83 9.38
N SER A 373 -5.23 8.08 9.79
CA SER A 373 -4.18 8.51 10.71
C SER A 373 -4.32 7.89 12.10
N VAL A 374 -5.54 7.85 12.63
CA VAL A 374 -5.82 7.25 13.95
C VAL A 374 -5.47 5.75 13.93
N ILE A 375 -5.90 5.02 12.91
CA ILE A 375 -5.60 3.58 12.79
C ILE A 375 -4.10 3.35 12.61
N ALA A 376 -3.42 4.16 11.81
CA ALA A 376 -1.99 4.02 11.57
C ALA A 376 -1.15 4.24 12.84
N ILE A 377 -1.58 5.17 13.72
CA ILE A 377 -0.86 5.53 14.94
C ILE A 377 -1.21 4.62 16.13
N LEU A 378 -2.41 4.03 16.13
CA LEU A 378 -2.94 3.25 17.24
C LEU A 378 -1.96 2.16 17.74
N PRO A 379 -1.29 1.34 16.91
CA PRO A 379 -0.31 0.36 17.38
C PRO A 379 0.95 0.98 17.95
N ILE A 380 1.37 2.14 17.45
CA ILE A 380 2.53 2.87 17.99
C ILE A 380 2.23 3.30 19.42
N LEU A 381 1.03 3.80 19.67
CA LEU A 381 0.58 4.18 21.00
C LEU A 381 0.46 2.97 21.94
N ILE A 382 -0.06 1.86 21.47
CA ILE A 382 -0.20 0.65 22.27
C ILE A 382 1.16 0.01 22.59
N GLY A 383 2.06 -0.02 21.62
CA GLY A 383 3.43 -0.50 21.83
C GLY A 383 4.18 0.30 22.89
N SER A 384 3.98 1.64 22.88
CA SER A 384 4.62 2.53 23.87
C SER A 384 4.06 2.40 25.29
N VAL A 385 2.75 2.12 25.45
CA VAL A 385 2.08 2.01 26.75
C VAL A 385 2.08 0.58 27.29
N GLY A 386 1.92 -0.41 26.40
CA GLY A 386 1.75 -1.83 26.80
C GLY A 386 3.03 -2.63 26.94
N GLY A 387 4.16 -2.13 26.49
CA GLY A 387 5.44 -2.87 26.48
C GLY A 387 5.39 -4.19 25.69
N ILE A 388 4.40 -4.34 24.81
CA ILE A 388 4.19 -5.53 23.99
C ILE A 388 4.52 -5.14 22.55
N ASN A 389 5.64 -5.61 22.03
CA ASN A 389 5.99 -5.45 20.63
C ASN A 389 5.14 -6.39 19.76
N ILE A 390 4.05 -5.84 19.21
CA ILE A 390 3.23 -6.57 18.25
C ILE A 390 3.86 -6.36 16.87
N SER A 391 4.34 -7.43 16.26
CA SER A 391 4.97 -7.42 14.93
C SER A 391 3.99 -7.05 13.80
N LEU A 392 2.67 -7.11 14.03
CA LEU A 392 1.64 -6.66 13.10
C LEU A 392 1.22 -5.23 13.45
N GLY A 393 1.87 -4.25 12.83
CA GLY A 393 1.49 -2.84 12.97
C GLY A 393 0.13 -2.52 12.33
N GLY A 394 -0.54 -1.43 12.77
CA GLY A 394 -1.86 -1.02 12.22
C GLY A 394 -1.85 -0.72 10.74
N THR A 395 -0.72 -0.24 10.22
CA THR A 395 -0.53 -0.07 8.77
C THR A 395 -0.65 -1.40 8.02
N SER A 396 -0.06 -2.47 8.56
CA SER A 396 -0.14 -3.82 7.95
C SER A 396 -1.56 -4.35 7.95
N VAL A 397 -2.31 -4.18 9.05
CA VAL A 397 -3.72 -4.58 9.14
C VAL A 397 -4.58 -3.79 8.16
N LEU A 398 -4.34 -2.48 8.04
CA LEU A 398 -5.09 -1.61 7.15
C LEU A 398 -4.82 -1.95 5.68
N ILE A 399 -3.55 -2.21 5.31
CA ILE A 399 -3.18 -2.67 3.98
C ILE A 399 -3.84 -4.03 3.70
N MET A 400 -3.77 -4.96 4.64
CA MET A 400 -4.35 -6.30 4.50
C MET A 400 -5.86 -6.25 4.26
N VAL A 401 -6.61 -5.51 5.07
CA VAL A 401 -8.07 -5.38 4.94
C VAL A 401 -8.43 -4.60 3.68
N GLY A 402 -7.73 -3.50 3.39
CA GLY A 402 -7.97 -2.67 2.21
C GLY A 402 -7.78 -3.46 0.92
N VAL A 403 -6.67 -4.19 0.79
CA VAL A 403 -6.39 -5.01 -0.40
C VAL A 403 -7.40 -6.15 -0.55
N ALA A 404 -7.80 -6.80 0.56
CA ALA A 404 -8.83 -7.84 0.52
C ALA A 404 -10.17 -7.29 -0.01
N LEU A 405 -10.61 -6.13 0.50
CA LEU A 405 -11.84 -5.46 0.04
C LEU A 405 -11.75 -5.05 -1.43
N ASP A 406 -10.64 -4.43 -1.85
CA ASP A 406 -10.44 -4.00 -3.24
C ASP A 406 -10.41 -5.20 -4.20
N THR A 407 -9.80 -6.31 -3.79
CA THR A 407 -9.76 -7.55 -4.59
C THR A 407 -11.16 -8.15 -4.76
N VAL A 408 -11.96 -8.19 -3.69
CA VAL A 408 -13.35 -8.67 -3.76
C VAL A 408 -14.21 -7.78 -4.66
N ARG A 409 -14.08 -6.46 -4.54
CA ARG A 409 -14.79 -5.50 -5.42
C ARG A 409 -14.41 -5.65 -6.89
N ASN A 410 -13.13 -5.87 -7.16
CA ASN A 410 -12.64 -6.15 -8.51
C ASN A 410 -13.24 -7.44 -9.08
N LEU A 411 -13.34 -8.49 -8.26
CA LEU A 411 -14.02 -9.73 -8.62
C LEU A 411 -15.50 -9.50 -8.95
N GLU A 412 -16.21 -8.80 -8.08
CA GLU A 412 -17.63 -8.46 -8.28
C GLU A 412 -17.84 -7.65 -9.55
N SER A 413 -17.01 -6.66 -9.81
CA SER A 413 -17.05 -5.85 -11.03
C SER A 413 -16.84 -6.70 -12.29
N GLN A 414 -15.86 -7.62 -12.28
CA GLN A 414 -15.60 -8.52 -13.42
C GLN A 414 -16.75 -9.53 -13.64
N MET A 415 -17.42 -9.96 -12.57
CA MET A 415 -18.59 -10.85 -12.68
C MET A 415 -19.81 -10.10 -13.24
N MET A 416 -20.08 -8.87 -12.80
CA MET A 416 -21.20 -8.07 -13.29
C MET A 416 -21.05 -7.72 -14.79
N MET A 417 -19.86 -7.38 -15.24
CA MET A 417 -19.61 -7.09 -16.67
C MET A 417 -19.92 -8.29 -17.58
N ARG A 418 -19.89 -9.52 -17.08
CA ARG A 418 -20.20 -10.72 -17.86
C ARG A 418 -21.67 -11.09 -17.86
N HIS A 419 -22.37 -10.83 -16.78
CA HIS A 419 -23.84 -11.01 -16.79
C HIS A 419 -24.52 -10.11 -17.84
N TYR A 420 -23.92 -8.96 -18.15
CA TYR A 420 -24.41 -8.06 -19.20
C TYR A 420 -24.10 -8.55 -20.63
N LYS A 421 -22.99 -9.29 -20.84
CA LYS A 421 -22.65 -9.88 -22.17
C LYS A 421 -23.50 -11.08 -22.52
N GLY A 422 -23.95 -11.88 -21.55
CA GLY A 422 -24.85 -13.01 -21.82
C GLY A 422 -26.30 -12.63 -22.12
N PHE A 423 -26.61 -11.31 -22.17
CA PHE A 423 -27.93 -10.81 -22.59
C PHE A 423 -27.92 -10.28 -24.06
N LEU A 424 -26.75 -10.25 -24.71
CA LEU A 424 -26.54 -9.74 -26.07
C LEU A 424 -26.15 -10.84 -27.09
N ASP A 425 -25.94 -12.08 -26.60
CA ASP A 425 -25.84 -13.30 -27.38
C ASP A 425 -27.16 -14.10 -27.24
#